data_28da6bfb60c6480a0ab9504812cf31f4
#
_entry.id   28da6bfb60c6480a0ab9504812cf31f4
#
_cell.length_a   1.000
_cell.length_b   1.000
_cell.length_c   1.000
_cell.angle_alpha   90.00
_cell.angle_beta   90.00
_cell.angle_gamma   90.00
#
_symmetry.space_group_name_H-M   'P 1'
#
loop_
_entity.id
_entity.type
_entity.pdbx_description
1 polymer ?
#
loop_
_entity_poly.entity_id
_entity_poly.type
_entity_poly.pdbx_seq_one_letter_code
_entity_poly.pdbx_strand_id
1 'polypeptide(L)'
;MSKVTVALGADDGYARPLTVAARSVIDTLEPGVALDLCILDAGIGDENRRLMQESFRAPDVNLIWIDSLGDEVAGLPNTWTVITRAGYARLFLPEKLPDTERVLYLDCDTLTRRDVSDLFELDMKGYMAMGVLDVQAPYVPSGVPRWFEHGRSAGDVNFNSGVLLMDLTQWRKENATTALLDYLNSDRYLRAQDQEAINAVFGARIDSLDPRWNQQAEIFWEELHYEYEQFLPFSRETLQQVRDDPWIVHFSNQPKPWHYGCAHPLLPEWLASLDRTAYSGWRPPVPSYLQRQITTLTRRGLGVARKIAARP
;
A
#
# COMPACT_ATOMS: atom_id res chain seq x y z
N MET A 1 -11.16 -23.87 11.29
CA MET A 1 -11.07 -22.92 10.17
C MET A 1 -10.00 -21.92 10.56
N SER A 2 -9.00 -21.71 9.70
CA SER A 2 -8.02 -20.64 9.90
C SER A 2 -8.73 -19.31 9.73
N LYS A 3 -8.36 -18.34 10.56
CA LYS A 3 -8.90 -16.97 10.51
C LYS A 3 -7.76 -15.99 10.36
N VAL A 4 -7.88 -15.08 9.42
CA VAL A 4 -6.90 -14.02 9.17
C VAL A 4 -7.56 -12.66 9.40
N THR A 5 -6.77 -11.68 9.85
CA THR A 5 -7.20 -10.30 10.03
C THR A 5 -6.37 -9.41 9.12
N VAL A 6 -7.05 -8.73 8.19
CA VAL A 6 -6.39 -7.78 7.26
C VAL A 6 -6.94 -6.39 7.50
N ALA A 7 -6.07 -5.40 7.60
CA ALA A 7 -6.43 -4.00 7.83
C ALA A 7 -5.93 -3.10 6.70
N LEU A 8 -6.81 -2.19 6.24
CA LEU A 8 -6.47 -1.14 5.26
C LEU A 8 -7.04 0.19 5.73
N GLY A 9 -6.34 1.29 5.45
CA GLY A 9 -6.77 2.63 5.87
C GLY A 9 -6.89 3.59 4.70
N ALA A 10 -7.97 4.41 4.68
CA ALA A 10 -8.16 5.45 3.69
C ALA A 10 -9.03 6.60 4.18
N ASP A 11 -8.88 7.74 3.52
CA ASP A 11 -9.88 8.79 3.43
C ASP A 11 -10.78 8.59 2.18
N ASP A 12 -11.73 9.49 1.96
CA ASP A 12 -12.69 9.38 0.86
C ASP A 12 -12.02 9.36 -0.53
N GLY A 13 -10.93 10.09 -0.71
CA GLY A 13 -10.17 10.14 -1.97
C GLY A 13 -9.53 8.80 -2.34
N TYR A 14 -9.22 7.99 -1.34
CA TYR A 14 -8.59 6.68 -1.50
C TYR A 14 -9.55 5.49 -1.30
N ALA A 15 -10.85 5.73 -1.14
CA ALA A 15 -11.85 4.67 -0.98
C ALA A 15 -11.86 3.65 -2.12
N ARG A 16 -11.76 4.11 -3.37
CA ARG A 16 -11.74 3.24 -4.55
C ARG A 16 -10.48 2.36 -4.64
N PRO A 17 -9.24 2.91 -4.52
CA PRO A 17 -8.04 2.08 -4.44
C PRO A 17 -8.11 1.06 -3.30
N LEU A 18 -8.49 1.47 -2.10
CA LEU A 18 -8.68 0.56 -0.97
C LEU A 18 -9.64 -0.58 -1.31
N THR A 19 -10.75 -0.26 -2.00
CA THR A 19 -11.73 -1.28 -2.40
C THR A 19 -11.09 -2.33 -3.33
N VAL A 20 -10.23 -1.91 -4.25
CA VAL A 20 -9.51 -2.83 -5.14
C VAL A 20 -8.53 -3.70 -4.33
N ALA A 21 -7.77 -3.09 -3.43
CA ALA A 21 -6.81 -3.82 -2.59
C ALA A 21 -7.53 -4.86 -1.72
N ALA A 22 -8.58 -4.48 -1.00
CA ALA A 22 -9.36 -5.40 -0.17
C ALA A 22 -10.06 -6.51 -1.01
N ARG A 23 -10.61 -6.16 -2.17
CA ARG A 23 -11.23 -7.13 -3.08
C ARG A 23 -10.21 -8.15 -3.58
N SER A 24 -8.98 -7.74 -3.87
CA SER A 24 -7.92 -8.66 -4.29
C SER A 24 -7.53 -9.66 -3.20
N VAL A 25 -7.57 -9.26 -1.92
CA VAL A 25 -7.41 -10.19 -0.78
C VAL A 25 -8.54 -11.20 -0.77
N ILE A 26 -9.81 -10.74 -0.82
CA ILE A 26 -10.98 -11.62 -0.80
C ILE A 26 -10.94 -12.65 -1.94
N ASP A 27 -10.51 -12.23 -3.13
CA ASP A 27 -10.49 -13.08 -4.33
C ASP A 27 -9.38 -14.15 -4.30
N THR A 28 -8.34 -13.99 -3.48
CA THR A 28 -7.17 -14.87 -3.42
C THR A 28 -7.14 -15.78 -2.21
N LEU A 29 -8.02 -15.57 -1.23
CA LEU A 29 -8.12 -16.47 -0.07
C LEU A 29 -8.63 -17.86 -0.48
N GLU A 30 -8.01 -18.87 0.08
CA GLU A 30 -8.46 -20.25 -0.08
C GLU A 30 -9.86 -20.46 0.54
N PRO A 31 -10.69 -21.34 -0.05
CA PRO A 31 -12.01 -21.64 0.49
C PRO A 31 -11.94 -22.14 1.94
N GLY A 32 -12.76 -21.53 2.81
CA GLY A 32 -12.83 -21.88 4.24
C GLY A 32 -11.87 -21.14 5.14
N VAL A 33 -11.08 -20.19 4.61
CA VAL A 33 -10.34 -19.20 5.41
C VAL A 33 -11.29 -18.07 5.76
N ALA A 34 -11.55 -17.82 7.05
CA ALA A 34 -12.34 -16.69 7.50
C ALA A 34 -11.50 -15.41 7.50
N LEU A 35 -12.06 -14.32 7.00
CA LEU A 35 -11.41 -12.99 6.94
C LEU A 35 -12.12 -11.99 7.84
N ASP A 36 -11.42 -11.44 8.84
CA ASP A 36 -11.77 -10.16 9.43
C ASP A 36 -11.14 -9.04 8.58
N LEU A 37 -11.96 -8.35 7.79
CA LEU A 37 -11.54 -7.22 6.98
C LEU A 37 -11.79 -5.92 7.74
N CYS A 38 -10.73 -5.30 8.23
CA CYS A 38 -10.77 -4.08 9.03
C CYS A 38 -10.53 -2.86 8.14
N ILE A 39 -11.48 -1.93 8.09
CA ILE A 39 -11.36 -0.66 7.37
C ILE A 39 -11.12 0.46 8.38
N LEU A 40 -9.92 1.03 8.33
CA LEU A 40 -9.50 2.18 9.12
C LEU A 40 -10.03 3.44 8.44
N ASP A 41 -11.18 3.94 8.92
CA ASP A 41 -11.89 5.05 8.30
C ASP A 41 -11.36 6.41 8.78
N ALA A 42 -10.63 7.08 7.89
CA ALA A 42 -10.12 8.43 8.11
C ALA A 42 -10.98 9.51 7.41
N GLY A 43 -12.28 9.25 7.24
CA GLY A 43 -13.24 10.20 6.67
C GLY A 43 -13.81 9.74 5.32
N ILE A 44 -14.16 8.48 5.18
CA ILE A 44 -14.83 7.91 3.99
C ILE A 44 -16.31 8.34 4.00
N GLY A 45 -16.78 8.93 2.89
CA GLY A 45 -18.16 9.37 2.73
C GLY A 45 -19.16 8.21 2.56
N ASP A 46 -20.43 8.45 2.89
CA ASP A 46 -21.50 7.44 2.92
C ASP A 46 -21.65 6.67 1.59
N GLU A 47 -21.53 7.35 0.46
CA GLU A 47 -21.66 6.70 -0.85
C GLU A 47 -20.48 5.74 -1.11
N ASN A 48 -19.25 6.13 -0.79
CA ASN A 48 -18.11 5.25 -0.91
C ASN A 48 -18.22 4.09 0.09
N ARG A 49 -18.66 4.31 1.33
CA ARG A 49 -18.92 3.23 2.31
C ARG A 49 -19.91 2.21 1.76
N ARG A 50 -21.02 2.67 1.14
CA ARG A 50 -22.02 1.79 0.54
C ARG A 50 -21.42 0.94 -0.58
N LEU A 51 -20.65 1.54 -1.50
CA LEU A 51 -20.00 0.83 -2.61
C LEU A 51 -18.94 -0.18 -2.12
N MET A 52 -18.20 0.17 -1.07
CA MET A 52 -17.23 -0.73 -0.43
C MET A 52 -17.93 -1.93 0.21
N GLN A 53 -19.00 -1.71 1.00
CA GLN A 53 -19.79 -2.78 1.61
C GLN A 53 -20.36 -3.75 0.57
N GLU A 54 -20.83 -3.22 -0.57
CA GLU A 54 -21.30 -4.04 -1.68
C GLU A 54 -20.16 -4.87 -2.29
N SER A 55 -18.98 -4.27 -2.44
CA SER A 55 -17.80 -4.90 -3.03
C SER A 55 -17.18 -5.99 -2.17
N PHE A 56 -17.36 -5.94 -0.85
CA PHE A 56 -16.73 -6.88 0.09
C PHE A 56 -17.61 -8.07 0.47
N ARG A 57 -18.82 -8.17 -0.08
CA ARG A 57 -19.72 -9.29 0.21
C ARG A 57 -19.14 -10.60 -0.25
N ALA A 58 -18.84 -11.49 0.72
CA ALA A 58 -18.45 -12.88 0.51
C ALA A 58 -18.81 -13.67 1.78
N PRO A 59 -19.05 -14.99 1.70
CA PRO A 59 -19.54 -15.81 2.82
C PRO A 59 -18.64 -15.79 4.06
N ASP A 60 -17.31 -15.80 3.84
CA ASP A 60 -16.32 -15.94 4.90
C ASP A 60 -15.68 -14.58 5.30
N VAL A 61 -16.28 -13.43 4.89
CA VAL A 61 -15.80 -12.09 5.18
C VAL A 61 -16.64 -11.44 6.26
N ASN A 62 -15.98 -11.09 7.37
CA ASN A 62 -16.52 -10.24 8.42
C ASN A 62 -15.93 -8.82 8.26
N LEU A 63 -16.75 -7.85 7.82
CA LEU A 63 -16.33 -6.47 7.62
C LEU A 63 -16.43 -5.68 8.93
N ILE A 64 -15.31 -5.13 9.36
CA ILE A 64 -15.16 -4.34 10.59
C ILE A 64 -14.78 -2.91 10.22
N TRP A 65 -15.64 -1.94 10.54
CA TRP A 65 -15.34 -0.53 10.41
C TRP A 65 -14.71 0.00 11.70
N ILE A 66 -13.57 0.68 11.57
CA ILE A 66 -12.88 1.37 12.65
C ILE A 66 -13.01 2.86 12.36
N ASP A 67 -14.05 3.46 12.94
CA ASP A 67 -14.44 4.85 12.72
C ASP A 67 -13.60 5.83 13.56
N SER A 68 -13.72 7.12 13.24
CA SER A 68 -13.19 8.26 14.00
C SER A 68 -11.65 8.41 14.01
N LEU A 69 -10.93 7.66 13.18
CA LEU A 69 -9.46 7.79 13.08
C LEU A 69 -9.03 9.14 12.48
N GLY A 70 -9.90 9.83 11.77
CA GLY A 70 -9.63 11.16 11.23
C GLY A 70 -9.21 12.16 12.30
N ASP A 71 -9.88 12.16 13.46
CA ASP A 71 -9.57 13.05 14.58
C ASP A 71 -8.22 12.68 15.24
N GLU A 72 -7.93 11.40 15.39
CA GLU A 72 -6.69 10.90 16.00
C GLU A 72 -5.46 11.25 15.17
N VAL A 73 -5.57 11.17 13.83
CA VAL A 73 -4.46 11.47 12.92
C VAL A 73 -4.37 12.96 12.53
N ALA A 74 -5.41 13.77 12.80
CA ALA A 74 -5.49 15.16 12.34
C ALA A 74 -4.34 16.04 12.87
N GLY A 75 -3.87 15.78 14.09
CA GLY A 75 -2.77 16.49 14.74
C GLY A 75 -1.37 16.05 14.31
N LEU A 76 -1.25 14.93 13.59
CA LEU A 76 0.05 14.38 13.22
C LEU A 76 0.70 15.14 12.05
N PRO A 77 2.04 15.15 11.97
CA PRO A 77 2.77 15.85 10.91
C PRO A 77 2.34 15.36 9.52
N ASN A 78 2.20 16.28 8.57
CA ASN A 78 2.00 15.95 7.16
C ASN A 78 3.05 16.66 6.32
N THR A 79 4.14 15.97 6.05
CA THR A 79 5.29 16.51 5.32
C THR A 79 5.20 16.29 3.81
N TRP A 80 4.29 15.42 3.37
CA TRP A 80 4.11 15.09 1.95
C TRP A 80 2.69 15.45 1.48
N THR A 81 2.60 16.10 0.34
CA THR A 81 1.31 16.49 -0.26
C THR A 81 0.56 15.33 -0.91
N VAL A 82 1.25 14.23 -1.17
CA VAL A 82 0.69 13.04 -1.88
C VAL A 82 0.37 11.87 -0.96
N ILE A 83 0.82 11.93 0.31
CA ILE A 83 0.52 10.93 1.33
C ILE A 83 -0.46 11.56 2.31
N THR A 84 -1.61 10.94 2.49
CA THR A 84 -2.60 11.46 3.44
C THR A 84 -2.30 11.00 4.86
N ARG A 85 -2.82 11.73 5.87
CA ARG A 85 -2.71 11.31 7.27
C ARG A 85 -3.38 9.97 7.56
N ALA A 86 -4.22 9.47 6.66
CA ALA A 86 -4.84 8.15 6.78
C ALA A 86 -3.80 7.02 6.93
N GLY A 87 -2.57 7.19 6.40
CA GLY A 87 -1.48 6.25 6.61
C GLY A 87 -1.12 6.03 8.08
N TYR A 88 -1.26 7.06 8.92
CA TYR A 88 -1.01 6.92 10.36
C TYR A 88 -2.03 6.06 11.10
N ALA A 89 -3.18 5.77 10.50
CA ALA A 89 -4.24 4.99 11.14
C ALA A 89 -3.76 3.60 11.58
N ARG A 90 -2.78 3.01 10.86
CA ARG A 90 -2.16 1.72 11.22
C ARG A 90 -1.53 1.72 12.61
N LEU A 91 -1.07 2.86 13.10
CA LEU A 91 -0.40 2.97 14.39
C LEU A 91 -1.35 2.74 15.57
N PHE A 92 -2.65 2.89 15.36
CA PHE A 92 -3.70 2.72 16.37
C PHE A 92 -4.35 1.32 16.35
N LEU A 93 -3.91 0.42 15.45
CA LEU A 93 -4.44 -0.94 15.37
C LEU A 93 -4.39 -1.72 16.70
N PRO A 94 -3.33 -1.62 17.52
CA PRO A 94 -3.27 -2.34 18.80
C PRO A 94 -4.40 -2.00 19.76
N GLU A 95 -4.81 -0.72 19.80
CA GLU A 95 -5.88 -0.22 20.67
C GLU A 95 -7.27 -0.48 20.06
N LYS A 96 -7.37 -0.41 18.74
CA LYS A 96 -8.65 -0.60 18.01
C LYS A 96 -9.03 -2.06 17.87
N LEU A 97 -8.06 -2.97 17.92
CA LEU A 97 -8.24 -4.43 17.81
C LEU A 97 -7.69 -5.14 19.07
N PRO A 98 -8.26 -4.90 20.27
CA PRO A 98 -7.67 -5.36 21.53
C PRO A 98 -7.58 -6.89 21.64
N ASP A 99 -8.48 -7.63 20.99
CA ASP A 99 -8.56 -9.09 21.04
C ASP A 99 -7.83 -9.77 19.86
N THR A 100 -7.22 -8.98 18.96
CA THR A 100 -6.48 -9.51 17.80
C THR A 100 -5.00 -9.63 18.15
N GLU A 101 -4.43 -10.79 17.91
CA GLU A 101 -2.99 -11.03 18.14
C GLU A 101 -2.14 -10.53 16.98
N ARG A 102 -2.56 -10.81 15.74
CA ARG A 102 -1.82 -10.47 14.52
C ARG A 102 -2.74 -9.83 13.49
N VAL A 103 -2.20 -8.90 12.74
CA VAL A 103 -2.88 -8.28 11.61
C VAL A 103 -1.92 -8.10 10.44
N LEU A 104 -2.38 -8.38 9.23
CA LEU A 104 -1.71 -7.95 8.01
C LEU A 104 -2.23 -6.58 7.64
N TYR A 105 -1.37 -5.56 7.75
CA TYR A 105 -1.69 -4.23 7.25
C TYR A 105 -1.27 -4.13 5.78
N LEU A 106 -2.14 -3.56 4.96
CA LEU A 106 -1.90 -3.29 3.55
C LEU A 106 -2.20 -1.82 3.22
N ASP A 107 -1.30 -1.19 2.47
CA ASP A 107 -1.61 0.10 1.84
C ASP A 107 -2.68 -0.07 0.76
N CYS A 108 -3.48 0.97 0.55
CA CYS A 108 -4.60 0.94 -0.41
C CYS A 108 -4.16 0.89 -1.88
N ASP A 109 -2.87 1.05 -2.16
CA ASP A 109 -2.27 0.92 -3.49
C ASP A 109 -1.59 -0.44 -3.71
N THR A 110 -2.09 -1.48 -3.05
CA THR A 110 -1.64 -2.86 -3.22
C THR A 110 -2.62 -3.69 -4.07
N LEU A 111 -2.14 -4.80 -4.62
CA LEU A 111 -2.94 -5.82 -5.30
C LEU A 111 -2.41 -7.20 -4.90
N THR A 112 -3.22 -7.95 -4.18
CA THR A 112 -2.89 -9.30 -3.71
C THR A 112 -3.14 -10.31 -4.84
N ARG A 113 -2.19 -11.24 -5.04
CA ARG A 113 -2.20 -12.28 -6.08
C ARG A 113 -2.05 -13.70 -5.53
N ARG A 114 -1.83 -13.82 -4.22
CA ARG A 114 -1.66 -15.09 -3.50
C ARG A 114 -2.42 -15.05 -2.19
N ASP A 115 -2.83 -16.21 -1.67
CA ASP A 115 -3.43 -16.33 -0.35
C ASP A 115 -2.51 -15.78 0.74
N VAL A 116 -3.02 -14.82 1.50
CA VAL A 116 -2.28 -14.17 2.59
C VAL A 116 -2.27 -15.00 3.88
N SER A 117 -3.04 -16.07 3.97
CA SER A 117 -3.07 -16.94 5.15
C SER A 117 -1.72 -17.59 5.44
N ASP A 118 -0.89 -17.82 4.41
CA ASP A 118 0.50 -18.28 4.56
C ASP A 118 1.33 -17.37 5.51
N LEU A 119 1.06 -16.05 5.53
CA LEU A 119 1.75 -15.12 6.41
C LEU A 119 1.41 -15.34 7.88
N PHE A 120 0.20 -15.77 8.18
CA PHE A 120 -0.25 -15.99 9.56
C PHE A 120 0.30 -17.30 10.17
N GLU A 121 0.83 -18.20 9.35
CA GLU A 121 1.53 -19.42 9.80
C GLU A 121 3.00 -19.15 10.17
N LEU A 122 3.54 -17.97 9.86
CA LEU A 122 4.92 -17.61 10.19
C LEU A 122 5.11 -17.45 11.70
N ASP A 123 6.24 -17.93 12.21
CA ASP A 123 6.66 -17.65 13.58
C ASP A 123 7.22 -16.22 13.67
N MET A 124 6.53 -15.35 14.41
CA MET A 124 6.95 -13.96 14.64
C MET A 124 8.23 -13.82 15.48
N LYS A 125 8.68 -14.88 16.17
CA LYS A 125 9.92 -14.91 16.97
C LYS A 125 10.09 -13.74 17.96
N GLY A 126 8.98 -13.10 18.33
CA GLY A 126 8.98 -11.92 19.20
C GLY A 126 9.30 -10.61 18.49
N TYR A 127 9.38 -10.60 17.15
CA TYR A 127 9.46 -9.36 16.37
C TYR A 127 8.16 -8.55 16.48
N MET A 128 8.29 -7.23 16.34
CA MET A 128 7.16 -6.30 16.34
C MET A 128 6.36 -6.39 15.04
N ALA A 129 7.06 -6.63 13.94
CA ALA A 129 6.47 -6.78 12.63
C ALA A 129 7.39 -7.61 11.72
N MET A 130 6.82 -8.09 10.61
CA MET A 130 7.56 -8.59 9.47
C MET A 130 7.18 -7.79 8.23
N GLY A 131 8.15 -7.47 7.37
CA GLY A 131 7.94 -6.68 6.18
C GLY A 131 9.02 -6.93 5.12
N VAL A 132 8.92 -6.21 4.01
CA VAL A 132 9.92 -6.26 2.92
C VAL A 132 10.71 -4.96 2.92
N LEU A 133 12.00 -5.06 2.62
CA LEU A 133 12.88 -3.90 2.54
C LEU A 133 12.35 -2.86 1.54
N ASP A 134 12.57 -1.58 1.86
CA ASP A 134 12.28 -0.49 0.95
C ASP A 134 13.32 -0.44 -0.17
N VAL A 135 12.91 -0.62 -1.42
CA VAL A 135 13.84 -0.67 -2.56
C VAL A 135 14.44 0.69 -2.91
N GLN A 136 13.78 1.80 -2.52
CA GLN A 136 14.33 3.15 -2.70
C GLN A 136 15.27 3.56 -1.57
N ALA A 137 15.08 3.02 -0.38
CA ALA A 137 15.84 3.33 0.80
C ALA A 137 16.15 2.05 1.60
N PRO A 138 16.90 1.08 1.03
CA PRO A 138 17.08 -0.25 1.62
C PRO A 138 17.87 -0.26 2.93
N TYR A 139 18.58 0.83 3.21
CA TYR A 139 19.37 0.99 4.43
C TYR A 139 18.94 2.23 5.21
N VAL A 140 19.09 2.14 6.52
CA VAL A 140 18.63 3.16 7.49
C VAL A 140 19.10 4.58 7.18
N PRO A 141 20.36 4.85 6.73
CA PRO A 141 20.78 6.21 6.40
C PRO A 141 19.95 6.91 5.32
N SER A 142 19.32 6.13 4.44
CA SER A 142 18.46 6.66 3.38
C SER A 142 17.01 6.87 3.83
N GLY A 143 16.54 6.07 4.79
CA GLY A 143 15.13 6.04 5.25
C GLY A 143 14.87 6.75 6.58
N VAL A 144 15.85 6.77 7.50
CA VAL A 144 15.69 7.29 8.85
C VAL A 144 16.71 8.40 9.11
N PRO A 145 16.32 9.68 9.12
CA PRO A 145 17.20 10.77 9.54
C PRO A 145 17.72 10.55 10.96
N ARG A 146 19.00 10.89 11.20
CA ARG A 146 19.63 10.76 12.52
C ARG A 146 19.56 9.33 13.11
N TRP A 147 19.58 8.32 12.24
CA TRP A 147 19.51 6.90 12.60
C TRP A 147 20.49 6.52 13.74
N PHE A 148 21.64 7.16 13.84
CA PHE A 148 22.65 6.93 14.90
C PHE A 148 22.14 7.34 16.30
N GLU A 149 21.20 8.29 16.40
CA GLU A 149 20.58 8.69 17.68
C GLU A 149 19.63 7.60 18.21
N HIS A 150 19.21 6.68 17.33
CA HIS A 150 18.36 5.54 17.64
C HIS A 150 19.14 4.23 17.83
N GLY A 151 20.48 4.34 17.99
CA GLY A 151 21.34 3.17 18.19
C GLY A 151 21.44 2.24 16.97
N ARG A 152 21.12 2.78 15.76
CA ARG A 152 21.19 2.02 14.51
C ARG A 152 22.57 2.13 13.88
N SER A 153 22.89 1.17 13.01
CA SER A 153 24.13 1.13 12.22
C SER A 153 23.84 1.45 10.75
N ALA A 154 24.82 1.99 10.05
CA ALA A 154 24.65 2.34 8.63
C ALA A 154 24.31 1.15 7.71
N GLY A 155 24.68 -0.06 8.11
CA GLY A 155 24.35 -1.30 7.40
C GLY A 155 23.00 -1.92 7.79
N ASP A 156 22.28 -1.34 8.75
CA ASP A 156 20.95 -1.84 9.13
C ASP A 156 19.95 -1.57 8.02
N VAL A 157 19.04 -2.52 7.83
CA VAL A 157 18.03 -2.45 6.78
C VAL A 157 16.85 -1.56 7.18
N ASN A 158 16.18 -1.03 6.17
CA ASN A 158 15.00 -0.20 6.29
C ASN A 158 13.83 -0.86 5.52
N PHE A 159 12.68 -0.96 6.15
CA PHE A 159 11.52 -1.68 5.65
C PHE A 159 10.49 -0.73 5.07
N ASN A 160 9.85 -1.15 3.98
CA ASN A 160 8.68 -0.49 3.45
C ASN A 160 7.45 -0.83 4.32
N SER A 161 6.67 0.16 4.70
CA SER A 161 5.53 -0.01 5.60
C SER A 161 4.21 -0.37 4.92
N GLY A 162 4.18 -0.43 3.58
CA GLY A 162 2.94 -0.67 2.85
C GLY A 162 2.40 -2.10 2.92
N VAL A 163 3.23 -3.07 3.34
CA VAL A 163 2.83 -4.44 3.66
C VAL A 163 3.55 -4.85 4.94
N LEU A 164 2.80 -5.00 6.03
CA LEU A 164 3.34 -5.36 7.35
C LEU A 164 2.48 -6.42 8.02
N LEU A 165 3.07 -7.58 8.33
CA LEU A 165 2.50 -8.50 9.31
C LEU A 165 2.90 -8.00 10.70
N MET A 166 1.92 -7.56 11.50
CA MET A 166 2.13 -6.90 12.79
C MET A 166 1.74 -7.84 13.94
N ASP A 167 2.59 -7.94 14.97
CA ASP A 167 2.27 -8.60 16.24
C ASP A 167 1.66 -7.58 17.21
N LEU A 168 0.33 -7.47 17.20
CA LEU A 168 -0.37 -6.49 18.05
C LEU A 168 -0.22 -6.79 19.55
N THR A 169 0.06 -8.05 19.92
CA THR A 169 0.33 -8.42 21.30
C THR A 169 1.64 -7.80 21.79
N GLN A 170 2.71 -7.88 20.98
CA GLN A 170 3.99 -7.23 21.31
C GLN A 170 3.85 -5.71 21.31
N TRP A 171 3.11 -5.14 20.34
CA TRP A 171 2.87 -3.70 20.28
C TRP A 171 2.19 -3.18 21.56
N ARG A 172 1.13 -3.86 22.03
CA ARG A 172 0.45 -3.50 23.29
C ARG A 172 1.38 -3.64 24.50
N LYS A 173 2.09 -4.76 24.58
CA LYS A 173 3.00 -5.05 25.70
C LYS A 173 4.08 -3.97 25.89
N GLU A 174 4.55 -3.41 24.78
CA GLU A 174 5.65 -2.44 24.79
C GLU A 174 5.16 -0.98 24.63
N ASN A 175 3.84 -0.73 24.64
CA ASN A 175 3.26 0.59 24.40
C ASN A 175 3.80 1.24 23.12
N ALA A 176 3.89 0.45 22.04
CA ALA A 176 4.54 0.82 20.79
C ALA A 176 3.90 2.06 20.15
N THR A 177 2.57 2.15 20.17
CA THR A 177 1.84 3.32 19.65
C THR A 177 2.34 4.61 20.29
N THR A 178 2.46 4.65 21.61
CA THR A 178 2.99 5.84 22.31
C THR A 178 4.40 6.20 21.84
N ALA A 179 5.31 5.22 21.76
CA ALA A 179 6.68 5.46 21.31
C ALA A 179 6.75 5.99 19.86
N LEU A 180 5.88 5.48 18.97
CA LEU A 180 5.78 5.95 17.59
C LEU A 180 5.22 7.38 17.52
N LEU A 181 4.19 7.70 18.30
CA LEU A 181 3.62 9.04 18.38
C LEU A 181 4.62 10.06 18.98
N ASP A 182 5.37 9.68 19.99
CA ASP A 182 6.43 10.50 20.56
C ASP A 182 7.52 10.81 19.53
N TYR A 183 7.89 9.81 18.72
CA TYR A 183 8.82 10.01 17.60
C TYR A 183 8.27 11.02 16.60
N LEU A 184 7.02 10.84 16.15
CA LEU A 184 6.36 11.70 15.17
C LEU A 184 6.16 13.15 15.66
N ASN A 185 5.85 13.33 16.94
CA ASN A 185 5.65 14.63 17.58
C ASN A 185 6.95 15.31 18.00
N SER A 186 8.09 14.63 17.90
CA SER A 186 9.39 15.27 18.11
C SER A 186 9.59 16.34 17.01
N ASP A 187 10.25 17.46 17.34
CA ASP A 187 10.51 18.58 16.41
C ASP A 187 11.53 18.16 15.35
N ARG A 188 11.11 17.30 14.41
CA ARG A 188 11.93 16.65 13.40
C ARG A 188 11.37 16.87 12.01
N TYR A 189 12.27 16.97 11.05
CA TYR A 189 11.92 16.84 9.63
C TYR A 189 11.72 15.35 9.30
N LEU A 190 10.47 14.95 9.05
CA LEU A 190 10.12 13.58 8.65
C LEU A 190 10.23 13.43 7.13
N ARG A 191 10.94 12.40 6.69
CA ARG A 191 11.08 12.06 5.26
C ARG A 191 10.00 11.11 4.77
N ALA A 192 9.59 10.16 5.61
CA ALA A 192 8.70 9.05 5.24
C ALA A 192 7.61 8.81 6.31
N GLN A 193 7.23 9.83 7.07
CA GLN A 193 6.12 9.80 8.03
C GLN A 193 6.13 8.56 8.95
N ASP A 194 5.07 7.75 8.91
CA ASP A 194 4.90 6.55 9.71
C ASP A 194 5.93 5.46 9.39
N GLN A 195 6.33 5.30 8.13
CA GLN A 195 7.39 4.36 7.76
C GLN A 195 8.71 4.68 8.46
N GLU A 196 9.07 5.96 8.52
CA GLU A 196 10.26 6.42 9.23
C GLU A 196 10.16 6.13 10.72
N ALA A 197 9.02 6.45 11.36
CA ALA A 197 8.79 6.20 12.77
C ALA A 197 8.90 4.70 13.11
N ILE A 198 8.26 3.83 12.33
CA ILE A 198 8.30 2.38 12.49
C ILE A 198 9.75 1.86 12.42
N ASN A 199 10.51 2.28 11.42
CA ASN A 199 11.90 1.88 11.25
C ASN A 199 12.83 2.44 12.33
N ALA A 200 12.62 3.67 12.79
CA ALA A 200 13.40 4.29 13.84
C ALA A 200 13.16 3.62 15.20
N VAL A 201 11.89 3.42 15.56
CA VAL A 201 11.48 2.94 16.89
C VAL A 201 11.68 1.43 17.04
N PHE A 202 11.31 0.65 16.02
CA PHE A 202 11.42 -0.82 16.14
C PHE A 202 12.81 -1.34 15.77
N GLY A 203 13.47 -0.72 14.84
CA GLY A 203 14.83 -1.07 14.50
C GLY A 203 14.99 -2.53 14.07
N ALA A 204 15.93 -3.24 14.72
CA ALA A 204 16.20 -4.66 14.47
C ALA A 204 15.05 -5.61 14.92
N ARG A 205 13.96 -5.06 15.43
CA ARG A 205 12.76 -5.84 15.81
C ARG A 205 11.72 -5.96 14.71
N ILE A 206 12.13 -5.70 13.46
CA ILE A 206 11.37 -6.03 12.25
C ILE A 206 12.14 -7.15 11.53
N ASP A 207 11.47 -8.25 11.21
CA ASP A 207 12.06 -9.35 10.43
C ASP A 207 11.63 -9.26 8.96
N SER A 208 12.40 -9.91 8.09
CA SER A 208 12.19 -9.85 6.64
C SER A 208 11.18 -10.91 6.18
N LEU A 209 10.26 -10.49 5.33
CA LEU A 209 9.43 -11.37 4.50
C LEU A 209 10.12 -11.69 3.17
N ASP A 210 9.66 -12.74 2.48
CA ASP A 210 9.99 -12.96 1.07
C ASP A 210 9.61 -11.69 0.27
N PRO A 211 10.50 -11.11 -0.53
CA PRO A 211 10.27 -9.84 -1.19
C PRO A 211 9.09 -9.85 -2.18
N ARG A 212 8.61 -11.01 -2.60
CA ARG A 212 7.38 -11.13 -3.41
C ARG A 212 6.12 -10.70 -2.66
N TRP A 213 6.14 -10.65 -1.31
CA TRP A 213 5.04 -10.13 -0.50
C TRP A 213 4.90 -8.60 -0.52
N ASN A 214 5.83 -7.88 -1.12
CA ASN A 214 5.72 -6.44 -1.33
C ASN A 214 6.57 -6.03 -2.54
N GLN A 215 6.12 -6.42 -3.74
CA GLN A 215 6.76 -6.02 -4.98
C GLN A 215 6.49 -4.53 -5.22
N GLN A 216 7.45 -3.70 -4.92
CA GLN A 216 7.38 -2.25 -5.10
C GLN A 216 7.57 -1.88 -6.58
N ALA A 217 6.84 -0.83 -7.03
CA ALA A 217 6.80 -0.45 -8.45
C ALA A 217 8.19 -0.13 -9.04
N GLU A 218 9.10 0.34 -8.20
CA GLU A 218 10.46 0.72 -8.56
C GLU A 218 11.29 -0.43 -9.12
N ILE A 219 10.94 -1.68 -8.78
CA ILE A 219 11.61 -2.89 -9.32
C ILE A 219 11.52 -2.97 -10.86
N PHE A 220 10.56 -2.28 -11.47
CA PHE A 220 10.41 -2.21 -12.93
C PHE A 220 11.15 -1.02 -13.58
N TRP A 221 11.81 -0.15 -12.82
CA TRP A 221 12.54 0.97 -13.41
C TRP A 221 13.88 0.52 -14.00
N GLU A 222 14.20 1.04 -15.20
CA GLU A 222 15.48 0.76 -15.83
C GLU A 222 16.67 1.25 -14.98
N GLU A 223 16.51 2.38 -14.28
CA GLU A 223 17.53 2.97 -13.40
C GLU A 223 17.89 2.06 -12.22
N LEU A 224 16.92 1.31 -11.68
CA LEU A 224 17.18 0.28 -10.67
C LEU A 224 18.06 -0.84 -11.21
N HIS A 225 17.99 -1.15 -12.50
CA HIS A 225 18.81 -2.18 -13.11
C HIS A 225 20.30 -1.83 -13.17
N TYR A 226 20.68 -0.55 -13.20
CA TYR A 226 22.07 -0.13 -13.45
C TYR A 226 22.77 0.47 -12.23
N GLU A 227 22.05 1.21 -11.37
CA GLU A 227 22.67 1.94 -10.26
C GLU A 227 22.35 1.37 -8.88
N TYR A 228 21.18 0.79 -8.68
CA TYR A 228 20.69 0.38 -7.37
C TYR A 228 20.72 -1.13 -7.12
N GLU A 229 20.73 -2.00 -8.13
CA GLU A 229 20.79 -3.46 -7.92
C GLU A 229 22.01 -3.88 -7.08
N GLN A 230 23.13 -3.20 -7.24
CA GLN A 230 24.35 -3.46 -6.44
C GLN A 230 24.22 -3.06 -4.97
N PHE A 231 23.24 -2.22 -4.63
CA PHE A 231 22.99 -1.75 -3.27
C PHE A 231 21.80 -2.44 -2.61
N LEU A 232 21.01 -3.17 -3.39
CA LEU A 232 19.91 -3.96 -2.83
C LEU A 232 20.47 -5.22 -2.19
N PRO A 233 19.98 -5.61 -0.99
CA PRO A 233 20.38 -6.85 -0.34
C PRO A 233 19.71 -8.08 -0.95
N PHE A 234 19.34 -8.02 -2.22
CA PHE A 234 18.68 -9.09 -2.97
C PHE A 234 19.57 -9.56 -4.12
N SER A 235 19.60 -10.88 -4.37
CA SER A 235 20.25 -11.43 -5.55
C SER A 235 19.48 -11.07 -6.84
N ARG A 236 20.16 -11.16 -7.99
CA ARG A 236 19.50 -10.95 -9.29
C ARG A 236 18.38 -11.96 -9.52
N GLU A 237 18.56 -13.21 -9.09
CA GLU A 237 17.56 -14.27 -9.17
C GLU A 237 16.33 -13.90 -8.34
N THR A 238 16.52 -13.38 -7.13
CA THR A 238 15.42 -12.91 -6.27
C THR A 238 14.67 -11.76 -6.92
N LEU A 239 15.39 -10.75 -7.46
CA LEU A 239 14.74 -9.63 -8.15
C LEU A 239 13.95 -10.09 -9.38
N GLN A 240 14.47 -11.06 -10.13
CA GLN A 240 13.75 -11.64 -11.26
C GLN A 240 12.47 -12.36 -10.80
N GLN A 241 12.55 -13.16 -9.73
CA GLN A 241 11.37 -13.82 -9.15
C GLN A 241 10.30 -12.82 -8.71
N VAL A 242 10.71 -11.70 -8.08
CA VAL A 242 9.78 -10.64 -7.66
C VAL A 242 9.11 -9.96 -8.86
N ARG A 243 9.81 -9.83 -10.00
CA ARG A 243 9.22 -9.31 -11.25
C ARG A 243 8.24 -10.27 -11.89
N ASP A 244 8.60 -11.56 -11.94
CA ASP A 244 7.85 -12.58 -12.69
C ASP A 244 6.64 -13.11 -11.92
N ASP A 245 6.77 -13.27 -10.59
CA ASP A 245 5.76 -13.86 -9.72
C ASP A 245 5.59 -13.07 -8.39
N PRO A 246 5.16 -11.80 -8.44
CA PRO A 246 4.85 -11.06 -7.22
C PRO A 246 3.60 -11.65 -6.54
N TRP A 247 3.64 -11.77 -5.22
CA TRP A 247 2.50 -12.23 -4.41
C TRP A 247 1.61 -11.09 -3.95
N ILE A 248 2.22 -9.95 -3.62
CA ILE A 248 1.53 -8.66 -3.46
C ILE A 248 2.26 -7.63 -4.31
N VAL A 249 1.54 -7.02 -5.24
CA VAL A 249 2.03 -5.88 -6.04
C VAL A 249 1.73 -4.61 -5.26
N HIS A 250 2.72 -3.78 -5.04
CA HIS A 250 2.59 -2.47 -4.42
C HIS A 250 2.90 -1.38 -5.44
N PHE A 251 1.89 -0.65 -5.85
CA PHE A 251 2.02 0.47 -6.78
C PHE A 251 2.59 1.69 -6.05
N SER A 252 3.74 1.51 -5.38
CA SER A 252 4.37 2.48 -4.47
C SER A 252 4.68 3.82 -5.11
N ASN A 253 4.84 3.88 -6.44
CA ASN A 253 5.23 5.09 -7.16
C ASN A 253 4.07 5.78 -7.90
N GLN A 254 4.39 6.93 -8.52
CA GLN A 254 3.50 7.72 -9.37
C GLN A 254 3.84 7.54 -10.86
N PRO A 255 2.86 7.60 -11.80
CA PRO A 255 1.42 7.73 -11.51
C PRO A 255 0.80 6.41 -11.03
N LYS A 256 -0.11 6.49 -10.05
CA LYS A 256 -0.86 5.35 -9.52
C LYS A 256 -1.84 4.76 -10.57
N PRO A 257 -2.33 3.50 -10.40
CA PRO A 257 -3.30 2.88 -11.30
C PRO A 257 -4.56 3.70 -11.58
N TRP A 258 -5.00 4.51 -10.62
CA TRP A 258 -6.15 5.42 -10.75
C TRP A 258 -5.80 6.81 -11.28
N HIS A 259 -4.56 7.01 -11.71
CA HIS A 259 -4.14 8.23 -12.41
C HIS A 259 -3.97 7.95 -13.90
N TYR A 260 -4.28 8.95 -14.73
CA TYR A 260 -4.00 8.88 -16.15
C TYR A 260 -2.49 8.75 -16.40
N GLY A 261 -2.13 7.84 -17.31
CA GLY A 261 -0.74 7.63 -17.71
C GLY A 261 0.06 6.66 -16.83
N CYS A 262 -0.59 5.91 -15.96
CA CYS A 262 0.07 4.80 -15.27
C CYS A 262 0.60 3.78 -16.29
N ALA A 263 1.90 3.52 -16.25
CA ALA A 263 2.60 2.60 -17.16
C ALA A 263 3.04 1.30 -16.47
N HIS A 264 2.56 1.05 -15.24
CA HIS A 264 2.93 -0.16 -14.50
C HIS A 264 2.49 -1.42 -15.26
N PRO A 265 3.35 -2.46 -15.43
CA PRO A 265 3.03 -3.66 -16.21
C PRO A 265 1.76 -4.38 -15.73
N LEU A 266 1.49 -4.36 -14.43
CA LEU A 266 0.33 -5.02 -13.81
C LEU A 266 -0.91 -4.11 -13.69
N LEU A 267 -0.94 -2.94 -14.34
CA LEU A 267 -2.14 -2.10 -14.43
C LEU A 267 -3.37 -2.85 -14.96
N PRO A 268 -3.28 -3.72 -15.99
CA PRO A 268 -4.44 -4.49 -16.45
C PRO A 268 -5.07 -5.37 -15.38
N GLU A 269 -4.26 -5.98 -14.49
CA GLU A 269 -4.76 -6.80 -13.38
C GLU A 269 -5.47 -5.95 -12.32
N TRP A 270 -4.92 -4.77 -12.02
CA TRP A 270 -5.57 -3.82 -11.11
C TRP A 270 -6.94 -3.38 -11.64
N LEU A 271 -7.03 -3.06 -12.94
CA LEU A 271 -8.30 -2.69 -13.59
C LEU A 271 -9.29 -3.86 -13.63
N ALA A 272 -8.82 -5.09 -13.84
CA ALA A 272 -9.66 -6.28 -13.77
C ALA A 272 -10.20 -6.52 -12.35
N SER A 273 -9.39 -6.26 -11.30
CA SER A 273 -9.85 -6.31 -9.91
C SER A 273 -10.88 -5.21 -9.61
N LEU A 274 -10.67 -4.00 -10.11
CA LEU A 274 -11.65 -2.90 -10.01
C LEU A 274 -13.00 -3.30 -10.63
N ASP A 275 -12.99 -3.95 -11.79
CA ASP A 275 -14.22 -4.35 -12.47
C ASP A 275 -15.00 -5.48 -11.75
N ARG A 276 -14.40 -6.10 -10.72
CA ARG A 276 -15.08 -7.03 -9.80
C ARG A 276 -15.68 -6.34 -8.57
N THR A 277 -15.58 -5.02 -8.47
CA THR A 277 -16.14 -4.19 -7.39
C THR A 277 -17.37 -3.41 -7.84
N ALA A 278 -18.04 -2.75 -6.92
CA ALA A 278 -19.14 -1.82 -7.22
C ALA A 278 -18.69 -0.58 -8.02
N TYR A 279 -17.38 -0.37 -8.20
CA TYR A 279 -16.81 0.66 -9.09
C TYR A 279 -16.56 0.17 -10.52
N SER A 280 -17.10 -0.98 -10.91
CA SER A 280 -16.92 -1.57 -12.23
C SER A 280 -17.15 -0.56 -13.37
N GLY A 281 -16.28 -0.61 -14.38
CA GLY A 281 -16.32 0.30 -15.54
C GLY A 281 -15.72 1.69 -15.30
N TRP A 282 -15.38 2.06 -14.07
CA TRP A 282 -14.65 3.30 -13.83
C TRP A 282 -13.23 3.24 -14.44
N ARG A 283 -12.78 4.36 -14.99
CA ARG A 283 -11.40 4.49 -15.52
C ARG A 283 -10.83 5.87 -15.17
N PRO A 284 -9.49 5.99 -15.06
CA PRO A 284 -8.85 7.28 -14.81
C PRO A 284 -9.26 8.32 -15.86
N PRO A 285 -9.69 9.52 -15.44
CA PRO A 285 -10.12 10.55 -16.39
C PRO A 285 -8.93 11.05 -17.21
N VAL A 286 -9.13 11.16 -18.52
CA VAL A 286 -8.14 11.78 -19.41
C VAL A 286 -8.08 13.28 -19.10
N PRO A 287 -6.88 13.86 -18.85
CA PRO A 287 -6.73 15.28 -18.58
C PRO A 287 -7.34 16.16 -19.68
N SER A 288 -8.03 17.23 -19.28
CA SER A 288 -8.79 18.08 -20.21
C SER A 288 -7.94 18.72 -21.32
N TYR A 289 -6.66 19.00 -21.07
CA TYR A 289 -5.74 19.51 -22.07
C TYR A 289 -5.44 18.48 -23.15
N LEU A 290 -5.30 17.19 -22.82
CA LEU A 290 -5.13 16.10 -23.76
C LEU A 290 -6.43 15.83 -24.54
N GLN A 291 -7.58 15.90 -23.88
CA GLN A 291 -8.88 15.81 -24.56
C GLN A 291 -9.02 16.86 -25.65
N ARG A 292 -8.62 18.12 -25.36
CA ARG A 292 -8.61 19.22 -26.36
C ARG A 292 -7.66 18.92 -27.52
N GLN A 293 -6.47 18.39 -27.25
CA GLN A 293 -5.50 18.02 -28.30
C GLN A 293 -6.03 16.89 -29.19
N ILE A 294 -6.56 15.81 -28.60
CA ILE A 294 -7.16 14.68 -29.33
C ILE A 294 -8.30 15.17 -30.20
N THR A 295 -9.23 15.98 -29.65
CA THR A 295 -10.35 16.55 -30.40
C THR A 295 -9.87 17.40 -31.56
N THR A 296 -8.80 18.19 -31.37
CA THR A 296 -8.23 19.03 -32.43
C THR A 296 -7.58 18.20 -33.53
N LEU A 297 -6.83 17.16 -33.19
CA LEU A 297 -6.21 16.25 -34.16
C LEU A 297 -7.26 15.47 -34.94
N THR A 298 -8.29 14.96 -34.28
CA THR A 298 -9.41 14.24 -34.95
C THR A 298 -10.16 15.16 -35.92
N ARG A 299 -10.44 16.42 -35.52
CA ARG A 299 -11.08 17.40 -36.44
C ARG A 299 -10.19 17.74 -37.61
N ARG A 300 -8.87 17.89 -37.43
CA ARG A 300 -7.92 18.10 -38.54
C ARG A 300 -7.84 16.90 -39.46
N GLY A 301 -7.77 15.67 -38.89
CA GLY A 301 -7.79 14.43 -39.69
C GLY A 301 -9.05 14.27 -40.54
N LEU A 302 -10.24 14.54 -39.98
CA LEU A 302 -11.50 14.53 -40.70
C LEU A 302 -11.56 15.62 -41.76
N GLY A 303 -10.99 16.81 -41.50
CA GLY A 303 -10.90 17.91 -42.48
C GLY A 303 -10.01 17.55 -43.69
N VAL A 304 -8.91 16.86 -43.46
CA VAL A 304 -8.01 16.35 -44.50
C VAL A 304 -8.71 15.26 -45.32
N ALA A 305 -9.35 14.29 -44.67
CA ALA A 305 -10.08 13.22 -45.35
C ALA A 305 -11.22 13.76 -46.24
N ARG A 306 -11.97 14.77 -45.78
CA ARG A 306 -13.00 15.44 -46.60
C ARG A 306 -12.40 16.19 -47.80
N LYS A 307 -11.23 16.83 -47.68
CA LYS A 307 -10.56 17.50 -48.78
C LYS A 307 -10.01 16.51 -49.82
N ILE A 308 -9.60 15.31 -49.41
CA ILE A 308 -9.15 14.25 -50.32
C ILE A 308 -10.35 13.65 -51.08
N ALA A 309 -11.48 13.43 -50.38
CA ALA A 309 -12.70 12.89 -50.97
C ALA A 309 -13.45 13.90 -51.88
N ALA A 310 -13.13 15.19 -51.78
CA ALA A 310 -13.75 16.26 -52.59
C ALA A 310 -12.89 16.71 -53.80
N ARG A 311 -11.81 16.01 -54.12
CA ARG A 311 -11.05 16.26 -55.35
C ARG A 311 -11.67 15.46 -56.49
N PRO A 312 -12.06 16.13 -57.62
CA PRO A 312 -12.64 15.49 -58.77
C PRO A 312 -11.68 14.53 -59.49
#